data_9ae4eb00e64d1c84ce3a6c6fdbfda76d
#
_entry.id   9ae4eb00e64d1c84ce3a6c6fdbfda76d
#
_cell.length_a   1.000
_cell.length_b   1.000
_cell.length_c   1.000
_cell.angle_alpha   90.00
_cell.angle_beta   90.00
_cell.angle_gamma   90.00
#
_symmetry.space_group_name_H-M   'P 1'
#
loop_
_entity.id
_entity.type
_entity.pdbx_description
1 polymer ?
#
loop_
_entity_poly.entity_id
_entity_poly.type
_entity_poly.pdbx_seq_one_letter_code
_entity_poly.pdbx_strand_id
1 'polypeptide(L)'
;MRFEWWTKSSVIAVMSALVIWMSVVRSATPAAKPDAVSLRGAVRSTGGEALAGIPVHARLNGSNVVTVVYTNKNGQYTFEDLKQGSYSVYINLVGYQPSNKPADIGGNKPGKVDFSLQSIPVPLTSYTDSEILAALPGTEEQKHGLYQNVEGCNGCHFLDRVVNLRGRDTAGWRAVVEQMKMVHEPGTPPPSKEALELRARRNRLLGAPDEDRLAEYLTFALGPNSPPLMPQLATWPTDDVSTRLTATEYETPRAVIPGTPAFSGVDMDPVFFKWTEKNAPALTEKGAAANRGDHAYTWLHDTLVEPQSGYIYYSDQYANILGQVNPKTGEVKEFTVPAIKPGRLPGTQQMVTDKAGNVWLGVNSQGALLRFSPKLQRITGMWAMTEGNLSCGFVTIESTGNPWCSTGGGRNTISRLDLSTGQFTSYTMSKEQNELAGFYGVGIDSQNRIYSMEFSGGNISRFDPKTGKFTEFKPPTPNAGPRRGSVDSQDRLWFGEFFAGQLGMFDPGTEKIREWKLPDPYGAPYLAAVDDKNGKVWVSDFSSDFIYLFDIKTEKFTTYLLPEKNVRIRFMMADNTATPSTVWIPNFTPPGQVIRLQAW
;
A
#
# COMPACT_ATOMS: atom_id res chain seq x y z
N MET A 1 68.57 -50.74 22.96
CA MET A 1 68.49 -52.17 23.34
C MET A 1 67.01 -52.55 23.17
N ARG A 2 66.71 -53.25 22.04
CA ARG A 2 66.50 -54.69 21.96
C ARG A 2 65.54 -55.20 23.02
N PHE A 3 64.38 -55.90 22.78
CA PHE A 3 63.96 -56.96 21.90
C PHE A 3 62.42 -57.02 21.95
N GLU A 4 61.66 -57.11 20.88
CA GLU A 4 61.08 -58.30 20.21
C GLU A 4 60.62 -59.44 21.18
N TRP A 5 59.38 -59.92 21.07
CA TRP A 5 58.93 -61.11 20.31
C TRP A 5 57.48 -61.47 20.71
N TRP A 6 56.59 -61.54 19.72
CA TRP A 6 55.70 -62.61 19.25
C TRP A 6 55.06 -63.55 20.29
N THR A 7 53.77 -63.77 20.22
CA THR A 7 53.09 -64.90 19.52
C THR A 7 51.57 -64.91 19.66
N LYS A 8 50.89 -65.05 18.54
CA LYS A 8 49.87 -66.02 18.15
C LYS A 8 48.58 -66.20 19.00
N SER A 9 47.50 -65.84 18.33
CA SER A 9 46.31 -66.70 18.02
C SER A 9 45.45 -67.21 19.18
N SER A 10 44.22 -66.70 19.27
CA SER A 10 43.03 -67.54 19.45
C SER A 10 41.82 -66.79 18.94
N VAL A 11 41.23 -67.31 17.86
CA VAL A 11 39.95 -66.90 17.31
C VAL A 11 38.89 -67.45 18.26
N ILE A 12 38.15 -66.54 18.91
CA ILE A 12 36.86 -66.87 19.53
C ILE A 12 35.84 -66.00 18.83
N ALA A 13 35.02 -66.63 18.01
CA ALA A 13 33.84 -66.03 17.39
C ALA A 13 32.81 -65.81 18.50
N VAL A 14 32.58 -64.57 18.91
CA VAL A 14 31.43 -64.19 19.68
C VAL A 14 30.42 -63.61 18.67
N MET A 15 29.42 -64.40 18.32
CA MET A 15 28.19 -63.95 17.67
C MET A 15 27.48 -63.03 18.63
N SER A 16 27.72 -61.74 18.53
CA SER A 16 26.89 -60.76 19.15
C SER A 16 25.70 -60.50 18.26
N ALA A 17 24.54 -61.00 18.68
CA ALA A 17 23.24 -60.69 18.08
C ALA A 17 23.02 -59.18 18.18
N LEU A 18 23.23 -58.43 17.06
CA LEU A 18 22.78 -57.07 16.91
C LEU A 18 21.25 -57.11 16.76
N VAL A 19 20.57 -56.92 17.87
CA VAL A 19 19.14 -56.56 17.86
C VAL A 19 19.06 -55.16 17.28
N ILE A 20 18.82 -55.05 15.97
CA ILE A 20 18.44 -53.82 15.32
C ILE A 20 17.07 -53.43 15.86
N TRP A 21 17.05 -52.56 16.83
CA TRP A 21 15.86 -51.77 17.17
C TRP A 21 15.60 -50.86 15.98
N MET A 22 14.81 -51.33 14.99
CA MET A 22 14.09 -50.45 14.09
C MET A 22 13.10 -49.67 14.94
N SER A 23 13.50 -48.50 15.44
CA SER A 23 12.57 -47.47 15.82
C SER A 23 11.80 -47.11 14.55
N VAL A 24 10.63 -47.70 14.39
CA VAL A 24 9.58 -47.21 13.52
C VAL A 24 9.28 -45.81 14.03
N VAL A 25 9.95 -44.82 13.46
CA VAL A 25 9.49 -43.42 13.49
C VAL A 25 8.14 -43.48 12.80
N ARG A 26 7.08 -43.78 13.55
CA ARG A 26 5.73 -43.41 13.15
C ARG A 26 5.83 -41.89 12.93
N SER A 27 5.91 -41.50 11.67
CA SER A 27 5.54 -40.13 11.29
C SER A 27 4.15 -39.96 11.94
N ALA A 28 4.14 -39.15 13.01
CA ALA A 28 2.89 -38.67 13.56
C ALA A 28 2.24 -37.93 12.40
N THR A 29 1.24 -38.54 11.80
CA THR A 29 0.27 -37.84 10.98
C THR A 29 -0.12 -36.63 11.83
N PRO A 30 -0.01 -35.39 11.33
CA PRO A 30 -0.48 -34.24 12.07
C PRO A 30 -1.88 -34.59 12.55
N ALA A 31 -2.14 -34.53 13.87
CA ALA A 31 -3.47 -34.72 14.40
C ALA A 31 -4.41 -33.88 13.53
N ALA A 32 -5.37 -34.52 12.88
CA ALA A 32 -6.38 -33.83 12.13
C ALA A 32 -6.90 -32.72 13.06
N LYS A 33 -6.79 -31.47 12.61
CA LYS A 33 -7.44 -30.36 13.30
C LYS A 33 -8.87 -30.79 13.58
N PRO A 34 -9.41 -30.61 14.79
CA PRO A 34 -10.81 -30.92 15.07
C PRO A 34 -11.63 -30.25 13.97
N ASP A 35 -12.51 -31.02 13.33
CA ASP A 35 -13.27 -30.69 12.11
C ASP A 35 -13.57 -29.21 12.01
N ALA A 36 -12.80 -28.50 11.16
CA ALA A 36 -12.96 -27.06 10.94
C ALA A 36 -14.36 -26.88 10.33
N VAL A 37 -15.24 -26.24 11.07
CA VAL A 37 -16.60 -25.96 10.61
C VAL A 37 -16.50 -25.08 9.38
N SER A 38 -16.88 -25.62 8.23
CA SER A 38 -16.85 -24.85 6.99
C SER A 38 -18.22 -24.25 6.67
N LEU A 39 -18.21 -23.07 6.12
CA LEU A 39 -19.37 -22.45 5.49
C LEU A 39 -19.13 -22.47 3.97
N ARG A 40 -20.13 -22.85 3.20
CA ARG A 40 -20.06 -22.89 1.73
C ARG A 40 -21.33 -22.37 1.09
N GLY A 41 -21.25 -22.05 -0.19
CA GLY A 41 -22.41 -21.63 -0.95
C GLY A 41 -22.09 -21.38 -2.41
N ALA A 42 -23.06 -20.82 -3.10
CA ALA A 42 -22.94 -20.41 -4.49
C ALA A 42 -23.48 -19.00 -4.68
N VAL A 43 -22.87 -18.26 -5.61
CA VAL A 43 -23.28 -16.92 -6.03
C VAL A 43 -23.72 -17.01 -7.50
N ARG A 44 -24.93 -16.56 -7.79
CA ARG A 44 -25.49 -16.55 -9.13
C ARG A 44 -26.13 -15.19 -9.44
N SER A 45 -26.26 -14.85 -10.70
CA SER A 45 -27.12 -13.76 -11.12
C SER A 45 -28.60 -14.11 -10.90
N THR A 46 -29.49 -13.14 -10.93
CA THR A 46 -30.95 -13.38 -10.93
C THR A 46 -31.40 -14.20 -12.13
N GLY A 47 -30.62 -14.23 -13.22
CA GLY A 47 -30.83 -15.11 -14.39
C GLY A 47 -30.34 -16.55 -14.21
N GLY A 48 -29.71 -16.88 -13.06
CA GLY A 48 -29.20 -18.23 -12.75
C GLY A 48 -27.77 -18.50 -13.19
N GLU A 49 -27.08 -17.54 -13.83
CA GLU A 49 -25.68 -17.66 -14.26
C GLU A 49 -24.72 -17.67 -13.06
N ALA A 50 -23.72 -18.55 -13.11
CA ALA A 50 -22.68 -18.59 -12.08
C ALA A 50 -21.81 -17.32 -12.13
N LEU A 51 -21.59 -16.69 -10.98
CA LEU A 51 -20.76 -15.50 -10.87
C LEU A 51 -19.42 -15.88 -10.23
N ALA A 52 -18.36 -15.87 -11.03
CA ALA A 52 -17.00 -16.19 -10.61
C ALA A 52 -16.24 -14.93 -10.14
N GLY A 53 -15.24 -15.08 -9.25
CA GLY A 53 -14.40 -13.99 -8.77
C GLY A 53 -15.10 -13.01 -7.82
N ILE A 54 -16.27 -13.36 -7.29
CA ILE A 54 -17.03 -12.50 -6.38
C ILE A 54 -16.48 -12.64 -4.95
N PRO A 55 -16.07 -11.54 -4.30
CA PRO A 55 -15.70 -11.56 -2.88
C PRO A 55 -16.93 -11.80 -2.00
N VAL A 56 -16.87 -12.83 -1.17
CA VAL A 56 -17.90 -13.17 -0.19
C VAL A 56 -17.29 -12.96 1.20
N HIS A 57 -17.95 -12.14 2.01
CA HIS A 57 -17.52 -11.75 3.33
C HIS A 57 -18.25 -12.53 4.40
N ALA A 58 -17.54 -12.98 5.45
CA ALA A 58 -18.12 -13.60 6.62
C ALA A 58 -17.60 -12.91 7.89
N ARG A 59 -18.51 -12.28 8.64
CA ARG A 59 -18.23 -11.59 9.90
C ARG A 59 -18.90 -12.34 11.05
N LEU A 60 -18.13 -12.75 12.04
CA LEU A 60 -18.68 -13.22 13.32
C LEU A 60 -19.36 -12.05 14.04
N ASN A 61 -20.58 -12.23 14.50
CA ASN A 61 -21.34 -11.17 15.17
C ASN A 61 -20.57 -10.64 16.41
N GLY A 62 -20.43 -9.33 16.50
CA GLY A 62 -19.65 -8.66 17.55
C GLY A 62 -18.13 -8.64 17.32
N SER A 63 -17.63 -9.19 16.20
CA SER A 63 -16.22 -9.15 15.82
C SER A 63 -15.93 -7.96 14.89
N ASN A 64 -14.73 -7.40 15.01
CA ASN A 64 -14.16 -6.45 14.06
C ASN A 64 -13.32 -7.14 12.96
N VAL A 65 -13.36 -8.51 12.92
CA VAL A 65 -12.62 -9.30 11.94
C VAL A 65 -13.58 -9.87 10.91
N VAL A 66 -13.27 -9.69 9.64
CA VAL A 66 -14.00 -10.23 8.49
C VAL A 66 -13.09 -11.17 7.71
N THR A 67 -13.57 -12.35 7.38
CA THR A 67 -12.87 -13.25 6.46
C THR A 67 -13.53 -13.15 5.09
N VAL A 68 -12.74 -13.08 4.02
CA VAL A 68 -13.22 -12.96 2.65
C VAL A 68 -12.62 -14.08 1.79
N VAL A 69 -13.46 -14.73 1.02
CA VAL A 69 -13.07 -15.72 0.00
C VAL A 69 -13.73 -15.36 -1.33
N TYR A 70 -13.18 -15.89 -2.41
CA TYR A 70 -13.68 -15.59 -3.77
C TYR A 70 -14.39 -16.79 -4.37
N THR A 71 -15.43 -16.53 -5.15
CA THR A 71 -16.11 -17.59 -5.89
C THR A 71 -15.23 -18.11 -7.02
N ASN A 72 -15.20 -19.44 -7.19
CA ASN A 72 -14.53 -20.10 -8.31
C ASN A 72 -15.33 -19.93 -9.62
N LYS A 73 -14.82 -20.48 -10.74
CA LYS A 73 -15.46 -20.45 -12.05
C LYS A 73 -16.91 -20.97 -12.11
N ASN A 74 -17.33 -21.77 -11.15
CA ASN A 74 -18.70 -22.31 -11.03
C ASN A 74 -19.58 -21.44 -10.11
N GLY A 75 -19.07 -20.28 -9.65
CA GLY A 75 -19.74 -19.41 -8.68
C GLY A 75 -19.76 -19.98 -7.26
N GLN A 76 -18.98 -21.00 -6.94
CA GLN A 76 -18.96 -21.64 -5.62
C GLN A 76 -17.87 -21.03 -4.74
N TYR A 77 -18.15 -20.93 -3.45
CA TYR A 77 -17.20 -20.48 -2.44
C TYR A 77 -17.20 -21.38 -1.21
N THR A 78 -16.10 -21.39 -0.50
CA THR A 78 -15.92 -22.14 0.74
C THR A 78 -15.07 -21.36 1.73
N PHE A 79 -15.57 -21.20 2.95
CA PHE A 79 -14.77 -20.78 4.10
C PHE A 79 -14.35 -22.06 4.85
N GLU A 80 -13.06 -22.22 4.96
CA GLU A 80 -12.43 -23.21 5.83
C GLU A 80 -12.03 -22.52 7.13
N ASP A 81 -12.02 -23.22 8.25
CA ASP A 81 -11.53 -22.70 9.55
C ASP A 81 -12.31 -21.52 10.19
N LEU A 82 -13.59 -21.29 9.86
CA LEU A 82 -14.39 -20.33 10.61
C LEU A 82 -14.68 -20.85 12.04
N LYS A 83 -14.58 -19.94 13.03
CA LYS A 83 -14.96 -20.23 14.42
C LYS A 83 -16.47 -20.52 14.52
N GLN A 84 -16.87 -21.33 15.51
CA GLN A 84 -18.30 -21.51 15.79
C GLN A 84 -18.94 -20.21 16.24
N GLY A 85 -20.17 -19.95 15.82
CA GLY A 85 -20.94 -18.76 16.17
C GLY A 85 -21.91 -18.30 15.09
N SER A 86 -22.59 -17.20 15.35
CA SER A 86 -23.53 -16.57 14.44
C SER A 86 -22.79 -15.55 13.57
N TYR A 87 -22.95 -15.65 12.27
CA TYR A 87 -22.29 -14.83 11.26
C TYR A 87 -23.27 -13.99 10.47
N SER A 88 -22.77 -12.83 10.03
CA SER A 88 -23.29 -12.06 8.91
C SER A 88 -22.46 -12.43 7.69
N VAL A 89 -23.08 -13.05 6.68
CA VAL A 89 -22.43 -13.38 5.41
C VAL A 89 -22.96 -12.44 4.34
N TYR A 90 -22.10 -11.70 3.65
CA TYR A 90 -22.54 -10.65 2.76
C TYR A 90 -21.67 -10.49 1.51
N ILE A 91 -22.26 -9.85 0.51
CA ILE A 91 -21.61 -9.44 -0.73
C ILE A 91 -21.90 -7.97 -0.91
N ASN A 92 -20.84 -7.16 -1.04
CA ASN A 92 -20.91 -5.73 -1.32
C ASN A 92 -19.99 -5.42 -2.51
N LEU A 93 -20.46 -5.72 -3.71
CA LEU A 93 -19.70 -5.55 -4.95
C LEU A 93 -20.35 -4.48 -5.83
N VAL A 94 -19.55 -3.57 -6.36
CA VAL A 94 -20.00 -2.52 -7.28
C VAL A 94 -20.69 -3.16 -8.51
N GLY A 95 -21.82 -2.58 -8.92
CA GLY A 95 -22.65 -3.11 -10.02
C GLY A 95 -23.70 -4.13 -9.58
N TYR A 96 -23.72 -4.51 -8.31
CA TYR A 96 -24.73 -5.42 -7.76
C TYR A 96 -25.40 -4.83 -6.52
N GLN A 97 -26.67 -5.19 -6.34
CA GLN A 97 -27.40 -4.89 -5.11
C GLN A 97 -26.73 -5.59 -3.92
N PRO A 98 -26.31 -4.85 -2.88
CA PRO A 98 -25.75 -5.47 -1.67
C PRO A 98 -26.67 -6.53 -1.07
N SER A 99 -26.11 -7.64 -0.66
CA SER A 99 -26.87 -8.76 -0.11
C SER A 99 -26.22 -9.27 1.17
N ASN A 100 -27.01 -9.46 2.23
CA ASN A 100 -26.57 -9.95 3.53
C ASN A 100 -27.51 -11.05 4.03
N LYS A 101 -26.94 -12.16 4.55
CA LYS A 101 -27.68 -13.27 5.09
C LYS A 101 -27.05 -13.76 6.39
N PRO A 102 -27.85 -14.09 7.41
CA PRO A 102 -27.32 -14.69 8.61
C PRO A 102 -26.91 -16.16 8.36
N ALA A 103 -25.91 -16.62 9.10
CA ALA A 103 -25.50 -18.01 9.12
C ALA A 103 -25.06 -18.39 10.55
N ASP A 104 -25.56 -19.51 11.04
CA ASP A 104 -25.06 -20.10 12.29
C ASP A 104 -24.10 -21.24 11.95
N ILE A 105 -22.88 -21.12 12.47
CA ILE A 105 -21.82 -22.09 12.28
C ILE A 105 -21.60 -22.83 13.59
N GLY A 106 -21.92 -24.12 13.57
CA GLY A 106 -21.79 -25.00 14.73
C GLY A 106 -22.29 -26.43 14.44
N GLY A 107 -21.78 -27.40 15.20
CA GLY A 107 -22.10 -28.81 14.99
C GLY A 107 -21.33 -29.46 13.84
N ASN A 108 -21.74 -30.69 13.46
CA ASN A 108 -20.99 -31.54 12.52
C ASN A 108 -21.38 -31.33 11.04
N LYS A 109 -22.12 -30.27 10.69
CA LYS A 109 -22.53 -30.03 9.30
C LYS A 109 -22.04 -28.66 8.84
N PRO A 110 -21.44 -28.55 7.63
CA PRO A 110 -21.10 -27.25 7.03
C PRO A 110 -22.35 -26.36 6.91
N GLY A 111 -22.19 -25.08 7.28
CA GLY A 111 -23.20 -24.10 6.95
C GLY A 111 -23.36 -23.96 5.43
N LYS A 112 -24.54 -23.54 4.96
CA LYS A 112 -24.79 -23.28 3.55
C LYS A 112 -25.52 -21.95 3.37
N VAL A 113 -24.93 -21.03 2.57
CA VAL A 113 -25.55 -19.76 2.18
C VAL A 113 -25.37 -19.56 0.69
N ASP A 114 -26.47 -19.48 -0.06
CA ASP A 114 -26.45 -19.18 -1.49
C ASP A 114 -26.94 -17.75 -1.72
N PHE A 115 -26.36 -17.06 -2.72
CA PHE A 115 -26.73 -15.71 -3.12
C PHE A 115 -27.27 -15.69 -4.56
N SER A 116 -28.28 -14.84 -4.79
CA SER A 116 -28.75 -14.43 -6.11
C SER A 116 -28.60 -12.91 -6.20
N LEU A 117 -27.70 -12.44 -7.05
CA LEU A 117 -27.36 -11.03 -7.16
C LEU A 117 -28.10 -10.37 -8.32
N GLN A 118 -28.69 -9.23 -8.04
CA GLN A 118 -29.30 -8.35 -9.02
C GLN A 118 -28.30 -7.28 -9.45
N SER A 119 -28.06 -7.14 -10.75
CA SER A 119 -27.28 -6.03 -11.28
C SER A 119 -28.01 -4.71 -11.08
N ILE A 120 -27.25 -3.67 -10.74
CA ILE A 120 -27.72 -2.29 -10.60
C ILE A 120 -26.82 -1.34 -11.39
N PRO A 121 -27.32 -0.16 -11.82
CA PRO A 121 -26.47 0.86 -12.42
C PRO A 121 -25.32 1.26 -11.51
N VAL A 122 -24.15 1.46 -12.08
CA VAL A 122 -22.95 1.89 -11.37
C VAL A 122 -22.91 3.42 -11.36
N PRO A 123 -22.91 4.06 -10.19
CA PRO A 123 -22.72 5.50 -10.11
C PRO A 123 -21.30 5.89 -10.50
N LEU A 124 -21.10 7.05 -11.10
CA LEU A 124 -19.81 7.51 -11.60
C LEU A 124 -18.73 7.55 -10.50
N THR A 125 -19.11 7.86 -9.27
CA THR A 125 -18.25 7.87 -8.08
C THR A 125 -17.76 6.50 -7.63
N SER A 126 -18.25 5.42 -8.24
CA SER A 126 -17.86 4.04 -7.93
C SER A 126 -16.86 3.46 -8.91
N TYR A 127 -16.52 4.19 -9.98
CA TYR A 127 -15.47 3.76 -10.90
C TYR A 127 -14.08 4.15 -10.38
N THR A 128 -13.11 3.29 -10.63
CA THR A 128 -11.70 3.53 -10.33
C THR A 128 -11.10 4.54 -11.30
N ASP A 129 -9.93 5.08 -10.96
CA ASP A 129 -9.23 6.01 -11.86
C ASP A 129 -8.86 5.35 -13.19
N SER A 130 -8.44 4.07 -13.18
CA SER A 130 -8.17 3.30 -14.39
C SER A 130 -9.40 3.15 -15.28
N GLU A 131 -10.56 2.80 -14.70
CA GLU A 131 -11.83 2.68 -15.44
C GLU A 131 -12.28 4.01 -16.04
N ILE A 132 -12.06 5.12 -15.32
CA ILE A 132 -12.34 6.47 -15.82
C ILE A 132 -11.39 6.84 -16.95
N LEU A 133 -10.08 6.61 -16.81
CA LEU A 133 -9.07 6.88 -17.84
C LEU A 133 -9.37 6.08 -19.12
N ALA A 134 -9.76 4.82 -18.99
CA ALA A 134 -10.15 3.98 -20.13
C ALA A 134 -11.31 4.59 -20.92
N ALA A 135 -12.27 5.20 -20.23
CA ALA A 135 -13.46 5.79 -20.84
C ALA A 135 -13.26 7.21 -21.39
N LEU A 136 -12.26 7.94 -20.92
CA LEU A 136 -11.99 9.30 -21.39
C LEU A 136 -11.60 9.30 -22.87
N PRO A 137 -12.10 10.24 -23.68
CA PRO A 137 -11.67 10.42 -25.06
C PRO A 137 -10.26 11.02 -25.12
N GLY A 138 -9.59 10.86 -26.27
CA GLY A 138 -8.27 11.44 -26.50
C GLY A 138 -7.17 10.41 -26.64
N THR A 139 -5.93 10.89 -26.75
CA THR A 139 -4.75 10.03 -26.87
C THR A 139 -4.29 9.51 -25.50
N GLU A 140 -3.54 8.41 -25.49
CA GLU A 140 -2.96 7.87 -24.27
C GLU A 140 -2.06 8.92 -23.57
N GLU A 141 -1.30 9.71 -24.32
CA GLU A 141 -0.47 10.80 -23.78
C GLU A 141 -1.32 11.83 -23.01
N GLN A 142 -2.49 12.21 -23.56
CA GLN A 142 -3.40 13.15 -22.90
C GLN A 142 -3.98 12.57 -21.60
N LYS A 143 -4.37 11.31 -21.61
CA LYS A 143 -4.91 10.61 -20.44
C LYS A 143 -3.86 10.44 -19.35
N HIS A 144 -2.66 9.97 -19.71
CA HIS A 144 -1.53 9.89 -18.78
C HIS A 144 -1.13 11.27 -18.24
N GLY A 145 -1.13 12.30 -19.09
CA GLY A 145 -0.86 13.67 -18.68
C GLY A 145 -1.88 14.21 -17.67
N LEU A 146 -3.16 13.91 -17.84
CA LEU A 146 -4.18 14.21 -16.84
C LEU A 146 -3.87 13.50 -15.51
N TYR A 147 -3.61 12.21 -15.57
CA TYR A 147 -3.33 11.42 -14.37
C TYR A 147 -2.06 11.89 -13.64
N GLN A 148 -1.01 12.22 -14.37
CA GLN A 148 0.21 12.80 -13.82
C GLN A 148 -0.04 14.13 -13.09
N ASN A 149 -0.93 14.97 -13.60
CA ASN A 149 -1.28 16.23 -12.95
C ASN A 149 -2.15 16.03 -11.70
N VAL A 150 -3.12 15.12 -11.74
CA VAL A 150 -4.03 14.86 -10.62
C VAL A 150 -3.33 14.11 -9.49
N GLU A 151 -2.65 13.01 -9.81
CA GLU A 151 -2.03 12.11 -8.83
C GLU A 151 -0.59 12.47 -8.50
N GLY A 152 0.14 13.08 -9.43
CA GLY A 152 1.52 13.54 -9.21
C GLY A 152 1.65 14.67 -8.20
N CYS A 153 0.56 15.36 -7.91
CA CYS A 153 0.52 16.49 -6.97
C CYS A 153 0.17 16.11 -5.52
N ASN A 154 -0.04 14.86 -5.17
CA ASN A 154 -0.18 14.29 -3.82
C ASN A 154 -1.31 13.24 -3.68
N GLY A 155 -2.00 12.86 -4.77
CA GLY A 155 -3.09 11.88 -4.72
C GLY A 155 -4.20 12.28 -3.76
N CYS A 156 -4.59 13.55 -3.78
CA CYS A 156 -5.54 14.10 -2.81
C CYS A 156 -6.99 13.65 -3.06
N HIS A 157 -7.32 13.26 -4.29
CA HIS A 157 -8.67 12.82 -4.67
C HIS A 157 -8.63 11.93 -5.91
N PHE A 158 -9.74 11.25 -6.16
CA PHE A 158 -9.93 10.41 -7.34
C PHE A 158 -10.32 11.24 -8.58
N LEU A 159 -10.17 10.65 -9.77
CA LEU A 159 -10.60 11.27 -11.02
C LEU A 159 -12.12 11.48 -11.08
N ASP A 160 -12.91 10.73 -10.33
CA ASP A 160 -14.35 10.94 -10.22
C ASP A 160 -14.72 12.38 -9.88
N ARG A 161 -13.92 13.03 -8.99
CA ARG A 161 -14.10 14.45 -8.67
C ARG A 161 -13.87 15.36 -9.86
N VAL A 162 -12.87 15.07 -10.68
CA VAL A 162 -12.61 15.82 -11.91
C VAL A 162 -13.78 15.65 -12.87
N VAL A 163 -14.24 14.41 -13.04
CA VAL A 163 -15.36 14.11 -13.95
C VAL A 163 -16.69 14.72 -13.47
N ASN A 164 -16.90 14.80 -12.16
CA ASN A 164 -18.08 15.46 -11.58
C ASN A 164 -18.10 16.99 -11.80
N LEU A 165 -16.95 17.59 -12.18
CA LEU A 165 -16.85 19.00 -12.56
C LEU A 165 -17.15 19.25 -14.04
N ARG A 166 -17.57 18.25 -14.80
CA ARG A 166 -17.86 18.36 -16.25
C ARG A 166 -18.82 19.50 -16.60
N GLY A 167 -18.80 19.89 -17.86
CA GLY A 167 -19.63 20.97 -18.38
C GLY A 167 -18.98 22.36 -18.31
N ARG A 168 -17.73 22.47 -17.93
CA ARG A 168 -16.94 23.70 -17.93
C ARG A 168 -16.30 23.94 -19.29
N ASP A 169 -16.25 25.20 -19.68
CA ASP A 169 -15.41 25.67 -20.78
C ASP A 169 -13.93 25.74 -20.37
N THR A 170 -13.07 26.12 -21.31
CA THR A 170 -11.62 26.20 -21.08
C THR A 170 -11.24 27.20 -19.97
N ALA A 171 -11.96 28.33 -19.88
CA ALA A 171 -11.70 29.30 -18.83
C ALA A 171 -12.09 28.75 -17.45
N GLY A 172 -13.21 28.04 -17.36
CA GLY A 172 -13.65 27.35 -16.14
C GLY A 172 -12.70 26.24 -15.72
N TRP A 173 -12.19 25.43 -16.65
CA TRP A 173 -11.20 24.42 -16.35
C TRP A 173 -9.85 25.00 -15.92
N ARG A 174 -9.40 26.09 -16.59
CA ARG A 174 -8.18 26.79 -16.17
C ARG A 174 -8.29 27.30 -14.74
N ALA A 175 -9.43 27.87 -14.35
CA ALA A 175 -9.66 28.31 -12.98
C ALA A 175 -9.57 27.15 -11.97
N VAL A 176 -10.07 25.95 -12.32
CA VAL A 176 -9.94 24.76 -11.47
C VAL A 176 -8.47 24.34 -11.33
N VAL A 177 -7.72 24.28 -12.43
CA VAL A 177 -6.30 23.90 -12.45
C VAL A 177 -5.46 24.89 -11.61
N GLU A 178 -5.70 26.18 -11.78
CA GLU A 178 -5.03 27.23 -10.99
C GLU A 178 -5.30 27.07 -9.50
N GLN A 179 -6.57 26.79 -9.13
CA GLN A 179 -6.94 26.57 -7.74
C GLN A 179 -6.23 25.34 -7.14
N MET A 180 -6.11 24.24 -7.90
CA MET A 180 -5.47 23.01 -7.42
C MET A 180 -3.99 23.21 -7.11
N LYS A 181 -3.31 24.15 -7.76
CA LYS A 181 -1.90 24.48 -7.45
C LYS A 181 -1.72 25.08 -6.06
N MET A 182 -2.72 25.79 -5.57
CA MET A 182 -2.68 26.46 -4.26
C MET A 182 -3.01 25.54 -3.09
N VAL A 183 -3.43 24.31 -3.38
CA VAL A 183 -3.72 23.33 -2.33
C VAL A 183 -2.45 22.92 -1.60
N HIS A 184 -2.50 22.94 -0.28
CA HIS A 184 -1.40 22.60 0.63
C HIS A 184 -1.92 21.85 1.86
N GLU A 185 -1.03 21.16 2.56
CA GLU A 185 -1.39 20.44 3.78
C GLU A 185 -1.87 21.40 4.89
N PRO A 186 -2.90 21.04 5.68
CA PRO A 186 -3.37 21.85 6.79
C PRO A 186 -2.25 22.19 7.79
N GLY A 187 -2.21 23.42 8.22
CA GLY A 187 -1.18 23.91 9.14
C GLY A 187 0.19 24.16 8.50
N THR A 188 0.32 24.03 7.17
CA THR A 188 1.48 24.48 6.42
C THR A 188 1.16 25.81 5.73
N PRO A 189 2.17 26.67 5.47
CA PRO A 189 1.94 27.88 4.68
C PRO A 189 1.58 27.51 3.24
N PRO A 190 0.83 28.36 2.53
CA PRO A 190 0.61 28.20 1.09
C PRO A 190 1.95 28.12 0.34
N PRO A 191 1.97 27.43 -0.81
CA PRO A 191 3.19 27.27 -1.57
C PRO A 191 3.75 28.64 -1.99
N SER A 192 5.06 28.81 -1.80
CA SER A 192 5.74 30.02 -2.26
C SER A 192 5.80 30.08 -3.79
N LYS A 193 6.07 31.25 -4.34
CA LYS A 193 6.24 31.42 -5.79
C LYS A 193 7.31 30.47 -6.34
N GLU A 194 8.44 30.37 -5.63
CA GLU A 194 9.55 29.47 -6.01
C GLU A 194 9.11 27.99 -5.99
N ALA A 195 8.30 27.59 -5.00
CA ALA A 195 7.75 26.23 -4.92
C ALA A 195 6.80 25.92 -6.09
N LEU A 196 5.99 26.91 -6.50
CA LEU A 196 5.11 26.78 -7.67
C LEU A 196 5.89 26.70 -8.98
N GLU A 197 6.93 27.53 -9.14
CA GLU A 197 7.81 27.50 -10.30
C GLU A 197 8.58 26.17 -10.40
N LEU A 198 9.08 25.66 -9.28
CA LEU A 198 9.75 24.35 -9.21
C LEU A 198 8.78 23.22 -9.59
N ARG A 199 7.53 23.27 -9.10
CA ARG A 199 6.47 22.31 -9.46
C ARG A 199 6.17 22.36 -10.96
N ALA A 200 5.99 23.55 -11.52
CA ALA A 200 5.72 23.71 -12.94
C ALA A 200 6.90 23.21 -13.81
N ARG A 201 8.14 23.48 -13.40
CA ARG A 201 9.34 22.97 -14.09
C ARG A 201 9.41 21.44 -14.03
N ARG A 202 9.13 20.86 -12.87
CA ARG A 202 9.06 19.41 -12.68
C ARG A 202 8.01 18.77 -13.59
N ASN A 203 6.79 19.31 -13.61
CA ASN A 203 5.71 18.78 -14.45
C ASN A 203 6.11 18.79 -15.93
N ARG A 204 6.74 19.87 -16.42
CA ARG A 204 7.25 19.92 -17.80
C ARG A 204 8.30 18.85 -18.08
N LEU A 205 9.21 18.59 -17.14
CA LEU A 205 10.25 17.55 -17.30
C LEU A 205 9.66 16.12 -17.29
N LEU A 206 8.61 15.91 -16.53
CA LEU A 206 7.85 14.65 -16.54
C LEU A 206 6.95 14.48 -17.76
N GLY A 207 6.93 15.45 -18.69
CA GLY A 207 6.07 15.42 -19.86
C GLY A 207 4.60 15.69 -19.55
N ALA A 208 4.27 16.10 -18.31
CA ALA A 208 2.91 16.51 -17.98
C ALA A 208 2.53 17.76 -18.79
N PRO A 209 1.29 17.84 -19.32
CA PRO A 209 0.84 19.00 -20.03
C PRO A 209 0.88 20.24 -19.14
N ASP A 210 1.18 21.40 -19.74
CA ASP A 210 0.99 22.66 -19.07
C ASP A 210 -0.51 22.91 -18.80
N GLU A 211 -0.81 23.95 -18.06
CA GLU A 211 -2.16 24.25 -17.59
C GLU A 211 -3.13 24.53 -18.71
N ASP A 212 -2.66 25.17 -19.78
CA ASP A 212 -3.47 25.52 -20.93
C ASP A 212 -3.85 24.25 -21.69
N ARG A 213 -2.89 23.40 -22.01
CA ARG A 213 -3.12 22.09 -22.64
C ARG A 213 -3.99 21.19 -21.80
N LEU A 214 -3.78 21.19 -20.47
CA LEU A 214 -4.64 20.42 -19.56
C LEU A 214 -6.08 20.94 -19.57
N ALA A 215 -6.28 22.27 -19.50
CA ALA A 215 -7.62 22.88 -19.56
C ALA A 215 -8.29 22.65 -20.92
N GLU A 216 -7.53 22.71 -22.03
CA GLU A 216 -8.02 22.37 -23.37
C GLU A 216 -8.47 20.90 -23.46
N TYR A 217 -7.63 19.98 -22.96
CA TYR A 217 -7.97 18.57 -22.91
C TYR A 217 -9.22 18.30 -22.06
N LEU A 218 -9.31 18.89 -20.88
CA LEU A 218 -10.47 18.75 -20.01
C LEU A 218 -11.74 19.34 -20.66
N THR A 219 -11.62 20.43 -21.43
CA THR A 219 -12.72 21.00 -22.21
C THR A 219 -13.17 20.04 -23.32
N PHE A 220 -12.22 19.44 -24.04
CA PHE A 220 -12.50 18.43 -25.05
C PHE A 220 -13.19 17.19 -24.45
N ALA A 221 -12.64 16.67 -23.35
CA ALA A 221 -13.09 15.42 -22.74
C ALA A 221 -14.36 15.55 -21.87
N LEU A 222 -14.52 16.68 -21.19
CA LEU A 222 -15.53 16.88 -20.14
C LEU A 222 -16.25 18.23 -20.24
N GLY A 223 -16.11 18.96 -21.36
CA GLY A 223 -16.70 20.28 -21.57
C GLY A 223 -18.21 20.24 -21.84
N PRO A 224 -18.82 21.42 -22.14
CA PRO A 224 -20.26 21.54 -22.31
C PRO A 224 -20.82 20.68 -23.46
N ASN A 225 -20.01 20.46 -24.50
CA ASN A 225 -20.39 19.72 -25.70
C ASN A 225 -19.85 18.30 -25.76
N SER A 226 -19.16 17.85 -24.67
CA SER A 226 -18.61 16.50 -24.61
C SER A 226 -19.72 15.46 -24.42
N PRO A 227 -19.64 14.28 -25.07
CA PRO A 227 -20.63 13.21 -24.90
C PRO A 227 -20.61 12.74 -23.42
N PRO A 228 -21.66 12.11 -22.93
CA PRO A 228 -21.67 11.47 -21.63
C PRO A 228 -20.50 10.49 -21.50
N LEU A 229 -19.79 10.57 -20.37
CA LEU A 229 -18.76 9.59 -20.05
C LEU A 229 -19.44 8.28 -19.64
N MET A 230 -19.04 7.15 -20.23
CA MET A 230 -19.62 5.83 -20.02
C MET A 230 -18.52 4.84 -19.61
N PRO A 231 -17.96 4.94 -18.39
CA PRO A 231 -16.97 3.98 -17.91
C PRO A 231 -17.56 2.57 -17.86
N GLN A 232 -16.70 1.58 -18.04
CA GLN A 232 -17.04 0.17 -17.84
C GLN A 232 -16.26 -0.34 -16.63
N LEU A 233 -16.90 -1.18 -15.82
CA LEU A 233 -16.17 -1.88 -14.77
C LEU A 233 -15.09 -2.75 -15.39
N ALA A 234 -13.92 -2.73 -14.82
CA ALA A 234 -12.82 -3.60 -15.22
C ALA A 234 -13.25 -5.07 -15.09
N THR A 235 -12.84 -5.89 -16.06
CA THR A 235 -13.04 -7.33 -15.96
C THR A 235 -12.06 -7.89 -14.93
N TRP A 236 -12.59 -8.35 -13.79
CA TRP A 236 -11.75 -9.01 -12.79
C TRP A 236 -11.43 -10.44 -13.20
N PRO A 237 -10.30 -10.96 -12.74
CA PRO A 237 -9.87 -12.33 -13.06
C PRO A 237 -10.79 -13.37 -12.41
N THR A 238 -11.09 -14.42 -13.17
CA THR A 238 -11.97 -15.52 -12.76
C THR A 238 -11.30 -16.88 -12.90
N ASP A 239 -10.00 -16.92 -13.21
CA ASP A 239 -9.24 -18.15 -13.33
C ASP A 239 -8.97 -18.79 -11.96
N ASP A 240 -8.61 -20.07 -11.99
CA ASP A 240 -8.46 -20.87 -10.77
C ASP A 240 -7.32 -20.35 -9.84
N VAL A 241 -6.34 -19.61 -10.36
CA VAL A 241 -5.24 -19.05 -9.55
C VAL A 241 -5.68 -17.74 -8.90
N SER A 242 -6.25 -16.84 -9.69
CA SER A 242 -6.69 -15.51 -9.23
C SER A 242 -7.83 -15.57 -8.20
N THR A 243 -8.62 -16.66 -8.20
CA THR A 243 -9.69 -16.86 -7.21
C THR A 243 -9.22 -17.57 -5.94
N ARG A 244 -7.95 -18.03 -5.87
CA ARG A 244 -7.36 -18.63 -4.66
C ARG A 244 -6.70 -17.58 -3.77
N LEU A 245 -7.42 -16.52 -3.50
CA LEU A 245 -7.05 -15.47 -2.55
C LEU A 245 -7.97 -15.60 -1.33
N THR A 246 -7.38 -15.48 -0.14
CA THR A 246 -8.14 -15.27 1.09
C THR A 246 -7.76 -13.93 1.67
N ALA A 247 -8.75 -13.09 2.00
CA ALA A 247 -8.50 -11.86 2.73
C ALA A 247 -9.02 -11.98 4.17
N THR A 248 -8.33 -11.30 5.08
CA THR A 248 -8.81 -11.07 6.45
C THR A 248 -8.70 -9.59 6.72
N GLU A 249 -9.82 -8.96 7.00
CA GLU A 249 -9.93 -7.54 7.28
C GLU A 249 -10.07 -7.31 8.79
N TYR A 250 -9.32 -6.36 9.30
CA TYR A 250 -9.36 -5.92 10.70
C TYR A 250 -9.82 -4.48 10.72
N GLU A 251 -11.06 -4.24 11.14
CA GLU A 251 -11.59 -2.89 11.29
C GLU A 251 -10.89 -2.19 12.43
N THR A 252 -10.38 -0.99 12.17
CA THR A 252 -9.74 -0.17 13.18
C THR A 252 -10.76 0.70 13.90
N PRO A 253 -10.52 1.07 15.17
CA PRO A 253 -11.35 2.03 15.87
C PRO A 253 -11.39 3.34 15.09
N ARG A 254 -12.57 3.96 15.06
CA ARG A 254 -12.71 5.30 14.48
C ARG A 254 -12.29 6.30 15.54
N ALA A 255 -11.04 6.76 15.48
CA ALA A 255 -10.57 7.77 16.41
C ALA A 255 -11.17 9.13 16.05
N VAL A 256 -12.09 9.60 16.86
CA VAL A 256 -12.42 11.03 16.92
C VAL A 256 -11.38 11.67 17.83
N ILE A 257 -10.41 12.39 17.28
CA ILE A 257 -9.52 13.22 18.08
C ILE A 257 -10.22 14.59 18.25
N PRO A 258 -10.70 14.92 19.45
CA PRO A 258 -11.33 16.22 19.68
C PRO A 258 -10.35 17.34 19.35
N GLY A 259 -10.77 18.29 18.52
CA GLY A 259 -9.98 19.46 18.15
C GLY A 259 -9.02 19.30 16.96
N THR A 260 -8.93 18.13 16.34
CA THR A 260 -8.34 18.02 15.00
C THR A 260 -9.42 18.31 13.97
N PRO A 261 -9.18 19.23 13.01
CA PRO A 261 -10.09 19.40 11.90
C PRO A 261 -10.20 18.05 11.17
N ALA A 262 -11.44 17.59 10.96
CA ALA A 262 -11.67 16.44 10.11
C ALA A 262 -11.05 16.77 8.74
N PHE A 263 -9.98 16.09 8.38
CA PHE A 263 -9.35 16.26 7.09
C PHE A 263 -10.25 15.58 6.05
N SER A 264 -11.12 16.37 5.45
CA SER A 264 -11.65 16.02 4.15
C SER A 264 -10.76 16.71 3.13
N GLY A 265 -10.43 16.05 2.05
CA GLY A 265 -9.66 16.71 0.96
C GLY A 265 -10.31 17.97 0.40
N VAL A 266 -11.37 18.45 1.03
CA VAL A 266 -12.11 19.68 0.75
C VAL A 266 -11.93 20.73 1.86
N ASP A 267 -11.55 20.34 3.09
CA ASP A 267 -11.33 21.28 4.21
C ASP A 267 -9.90 21.82 4.29
N MET A 268 -9.16 21.75 3.19
CA MET A 268 -7.75 22.09 3.19
C MET A 268 -7.45 23.58 3.36
N ASP A 269 -8.39 24.48 3.08
CA ASP A 269 -8.21 25.92 3.26
C ASP A 269 -9.56 26.65 3.32
N PRO A 270 -9.80 27.54 4.31
CA PRO A 270 -10.95 28.46 4.30
C PRO A 270 -11.05 29.30 3.01
N VAL A 271 -9.92 29.60 2.36
CA VAL A 271 -9.88 30.30 1.06
C VAL A 271 -10.43 29.41 -0.05
N PHE A 272 -10.05 28.13 -0.05
CA PHE A 272 -10.59 27.13 -0.98
C PHE A 272 -12.10 26.96 -0.80
N PHE A 273 -12.59 26.94 0.43
CA PHE A 273 -14.01 26.83 0.73
C PHE A 273 -14.82 28.02 0.18
N LYS A 274 -14.36 29.25 0.44
CA LYS A 274 -15.00 30.46 -0.08
C LYS A 274 -14.96 30.55 -1.61
N TRP A 275 -13.88 30.07 -2.22
CA TRP A 275 -13.77 30.02 -3.67
C TRP A 275 -14.71 28.99 -4.27
N THR A 276 -14.81 27.78 -3.69
CA THR A 276 -15.71 26.72 -4.15
C THR A 276 -17.17 27.08 -4.00
N GLU A 277 -17.57 27.74 -2.92
CA GLU A 277 -18.94 28.27 -2.75
C GLU A 277 -19.31 29.21 -3.90
N LYS A 278 -18.40 30.07 -4.31
CA LYS A 278 -18.61 31.05 -5.36
C LYS A 278 -18.57 30.47 -6.77
N ASN A 279 -17.60 29.57 -7.06
CA ASN A 279 -17.24 29.18 -8.41
C ASN A 279 -17.56 27.71 -8.74
N ALA A 280 -17.78 26.88 -7.74
CA ALA A 280 -18.10 25.47 -7.91
C ALA A 280 -19.05 24.96 -6.80
N PRO A 281 -20.29 25.46 -6.74
CA PRO A 281 -21.24 25.13 -5.66
C PRO A 281 -21.55 23.64 -5.53
N ALA A 282 -21.29 22.83 -6.56
CA ALA A 282 -21.39 21.37 -6.49
C ALA A 282 -20.28 20.72 -5.65
N LEU A 283 -19.20 21.43 -5.34
CA LEU A 283 -18.12 20.99 -4.44
C LEU A 283 -18.33 21.49 -2.99
N THR A 284 -19.37 22.28 -2.74
CA THR A 284 -19.71 22.74 -1.39
C THR A 284 -20.31 21.62 -0.54
N GLU A 285 -20.50 21.89 0.75
CA GLU A 285 -20.95 20.93 1.80
C GLU A 285 -21.97 19.88 1.38
N LYS A 286 -22.88 20.19 0.47
CA LYS A 286 -23.87 19.22 0.00
C LYS A 286 -23.27 18.10 -0.87
N GLY A 287 -22.28 18.40 -1.72
CA GLY A 287 -21.56 17.39 -2.51
C GLY A 287 -20.54 16.62 -1.67
N ALA A 288 -19.87 17.31 -0.76
CA ALA A 288 -18.91 16.72 0.16
C ALA A 288 -19.57 16.01 1.34
N ALA A 289 -20.70 16.52 1.85
CA ALA A 289 -21.47 15.89 2.93
C ALA A 289 -22.25 14.66 2.49
N ALA A 290 -22.60 14.53 1.21
CA ALA A 290 -23.23 13.29 0.71
C ALA A 290 -22.28 12.08 0.75
N ASN A 291 -20.96 12.32 0.74
CA ASN A 291 -19.92 11.30 0.95
C ASN A 291 -19.34 11.27 2.38
N ARG A 292 -19.77 12.19 3.23
CA ARG A 292 -19.41 12.24 4.65
C ARG A 292 -20.57 11.64 5.47
N GLY A 293 -20.66 10.32 5.54
CA GLY A 293 -21.35 9.78 6.71
C GLY A 293 -20.69 10.39 7.97
N ASP A 294 -21.38 10.46 9.12
CA ASP A 294 -20.91 10.98 10.44
C ASP A 294 -19.67 10.23 10.98
N HIS A 295 -18.68 9.96 10.12
CA HIS A 295 -17.57 9.09 10.38
C HIS A 295 -16.29 9.90 10.58
N ALA A 296 -15.72 9.78 11.75
CA ALA A 296 -14.32 10.11 11.99
C ALA A 296 -13.47 9.29 10.99
N TYR A 297 -12.68 9.97 10.18
CA TYR A 297 -11.92 9.34 9.11
C TYR A 297 -10.62 8.78 9.66
N THR A 298 -10.34 7.51 9.36
CA THR A 298 -9.02 6.90 9.49
C THR A 298 -8.37 6.89 8.11
N TRP A 299 -7.12 7.34 8.04
CA TRP A 299 -6.32 7.38 6.81
C TRP A 299 -5.09 6.52 7.01
N LEU A 300 -5.28 5.20 6.96
CA LEU A 300 -4.19 4.26 7.20
C LEU A 300 -3.17 4.36 6.06
N HIS A 301 -1.97 4.80 6.40
CA HIS A 301 -0.96 5.09 5.39
C HIS A 301 -0.01 3.90 5.16
N ASP A 302 0.56 3.34 6.20
CA ASP A 302 1.52 2.24 6.13
C ASP A 302 1.12 1.10 7.08
N THR A 303 1.53 -0.13 6.74
CA THR A 303 1.47 -1.30 7.62
C THR A 303 2.86 -1.87 7.86
N LEU A 304 3.06 -2.51 9.00
CA LEU A 304 4.31 -3.16 9.39
C LEU A 304 4.02 -4.49 10.08
N VAL A 305 4.65 -5.55 9.62
CA VAL A 305 4.70 -6.84 10.34
C VAL A 305 5.87 -6.78 11.31
N GLU A 306 5.60 -6.90 12.61
CA GLU A 306 6.66 -7.00 13.62
C GLU A 306 6.92 -8.49 13.91
N PRO A 307 8.08 -9.04 13.48
CA PRO A 307 8.27 -10.48 13.41
C PRO A 307 8.45 -11.16 14.77
N GLN A 308 8.85 -10.43 15.83
CA GLN A 308 9.10 -11.04 17.14
C GLN A 308 7.80 -11.28 17.92
N SER A 309 6.88 -10.33 17.89
CA SER A 309 5.57 -10.44 18.55
C SER A 309 4.48 -10.99 17.65
N GLY A 310 4.66 -10.86 16.33
CA GLY A 310 3.64 -11.18 15.34
C GLY A 310 2.49 -10.17 15.30
N TYR A 311 2.63 -9.01 15.97
CA TYR A 311 1.68 -7.92 15.83
C TYR A 311 1.86 -7.18 14.50
N ILE A 312 0.75 -6.63 14.03
CA ILE A 312 0.75 -5.76 12.86
C ILE A 312 0.57 -4.33 13.34
N TYR A 313 1.42 -3.44 12.87
CA TYR A 313 1.31 -2.01 13.15
C TYR A 313 0.77 -1.29 11.93
N TYR A 314 0.06 -0.18 12.16
CA TYR A 314 -0.35 0.75 11.12
C TYR A 314 -0.12 2.20 11.55
N SER A 315 0.19 3.05 10.60
CA SER A 315 0.25 4.49 10.81
C SER A 315 -1.02 5.14 10.25
N ASP A 316 -1.62 6.05 11.00
CA ASP A 316 -2.67 6.92 10.47
C ASP A 316 -2.11 8.32 10.26
N GLN A 317 -2.02 8.74 9.00
CA GLN A 317 -1.28 9.94 8.61
C GLN A 317 -1.86 11.22 9.23
N TYR A 318 -3.17 11.28 9.41
CA TYR A 318 -3.87 12.49 9.83
C TYR A 318 -4.44 12.42 11.25
N ALA A 319 -4.64 11.22 11.78
CA ALA A 319 -5.14 11.03 13.13
C ALA A 319 -4.04 11.03 14.21
N ASN A 320 -2.76 11.15 13.83
CA ASN A 320 -1.64 11.12 14.78
C ASN A 320 -1.57 9.83 15.60
N ILE A 321 -1.79 8.71 14.94
CA ILE A 321 -1.89 7.41 15.60
C ILE A 321 -0.83 6.45 15.04
N LEU A 322 -0.23 5.69 15.95
CA LEU A 322 0.38 4.41 15.73
C LEU A 322 -0.59 3.35 16.23
N GLY A 323 -1.16 2.55 15.34
CA GLY A 323 -2.04 1.45 15.70
C GLY A 323 -1.31 0.12 15.77
N GLN A 324 -1.85 -0.80 16.57
CA GLN A 324 -1.37 -2.17 16.73
C GLN A 324 -2.55 -3.13 16.62
N VAL A 325 -2.45 -4.12 15.76
CA VAL A 325 -3.45 -5.18 15.57
C VAL A 325 -2.86 -6.51 16.04
N ASN A 326 -3.59 -7.23 16.86
CA ASN A 326 -3.32 -8.64 17.13
C ASN A 326 -4.02 -9.52 16.07
N PRO A 327 -3.29 -10.12 15.11
CA PRO A 327 -3.93 -10.85 14.01
C PRO A 327 -4.65 -12.14 14.44
N LYS A 328 -4.38 -12.63 15.67
CA LYS A 328 -5.01 -13.85 16.20
C LYS A 328 -6.36 -13.57 16.87
N THR A 329 -6.49 -12.40 17.51
CA THR A 329 -7.68 -12.04 18.29
C THR A 329 -8.53 -10.97 17.62
N GLY A 330 -7.94 -10.16 16.74
CA GLY A 330 -8.55 -8.94 16.17
C GLY A 330 -8.45 -7.73 17.11
N GLU A 331 -7.85 -7.87 18.30
CA GLU A 331 -7.69 -6.75 19.22
C GLU A 331 -6.87 -5.64 18.57
N VAL A 332 -7.37 -4.40 18.66
CA VAL A 332 -6.70 -3.20 18.16
C VAL A 332 -6.39 -2.27 19.32
N LYS A 333 -5.15 -1.77 19.36
CA LYS A 333 -4.71 -0.71 20.28
C LYS A 333 -4.17 0.46 19.49
N GLU A 334 -4.42 1.65 19.97
CA GLU A 334 -3.93 2.89 19.36
C GLU A 334 -3.12 3.71 20.35
N PHE A 335 -2.01 4.27 19.86
CA PHE A 335 -1.08 5.09 20.62
C PHE A 335 -0.96 6.45 19.95
N THR A 336 -1.24 7.51 20.72
CA THR A 336 -1.13 8.88 20.20
C THR A 336 0.33 9.25 19.96
N VAL A 337 0.61 9.73 18.75
CA VAL A 337 1.91 10.29 18.37
C VAL A 337 1.94 11.77 18.72
N PRO A 338 2.86 12.22 19.60
CA PRO A 338 2.92 13.60 20.05
C PRO A 338 3.36 14.53 18.91
N ALA A 339 2.75 15.70 18.84
CA ALA A 339 3.21 16.79 17.99
C ALA A 339 4.30 17.60 18.70
N ILE A 340 5.48 17.72 18.09
CA ILE A 340 6.60 18.53 18.62
C ILE A 340 6.52 19.97 18.12
N LYS A 341 6.08 20.17 16.89
CA LYS A 341 5.89 21.49 16.28
C LYS A 341 4.41 21.86 16.37
N PRO A 342 4.04 22.86 17.20
CA PRO A 342 2.65 23.30 17.35
C PRO A 342 2.03 23.69 16.00
N GLY A 343 0.72 23.42 15.84
CA GLY A 343 -0.05 23.78 14.64
C GLY A 343 0.21 22.92 13.41
N ARG A 344 1.06 21.89 13.51
CA ARG A 344 1.28 20.90 12.44
C ARG A 344 0.84 19.52 12.89
N LEU A 345 0.15 18.81 12.00
CA LEU A 345 -0.12 17.38 12.19
C LEU A 345 1.22 16.61 12.22
N PRO A 346 1.37 15.52 12.96
CA PRO A 346 2.53 14.65 12.91
C PRO A 346 2.81 14.11 11.51
N GLY A 347 1.79 13.70 10.76
CA GLY A 347 1.95 13.15 9.42
C GLY A 347 2.72 11.83 9.47
N THR A 348 2.23 10.87 10.25
CA THR A 348 2.87 9.55 10.41
C THR A 348 2.85 8.79 9.09
N GLN A 349 4.00 8.20 8.74
CA GLN A 349 4.15 7.47 7.49
C GLN A 349 4.86 6.13 7.70
N GLN A 350 6.00 5.90 7.04
CA GLN A 350 6.67 4.61 7.00
C GLN A 350 7.17 4.14 8.36
N MET A 351 7.06 2.85 8.57
CA MET A 351 7.55 2.15 9.74
C MET A 351 8.56 1.07 9.36
N VAL A 352 9.53 0.84 10.23
CA VAL A 352 10.47 -0.29 10.16
C VAL A 352 10.74 -0.84 11.56
N THR A 353 11.21 -2.08 11.67
CA THR A 353 11.66 -2.67 12.94
C THR A 353 13.16 -2.66 13.05
N ASP A 354 13.69 -2.40 14.26
CA ASP A 354 15.09 -2.66 14.56
C ASP A 354 15.32 -4.11 15.03
N LYS A 355 16.58 -4.49 15.21
CA LYS A 355 16.97 -5.84 15.67
C LYS A 355 16.44 -6.19 17.06
N ALA A 356 16.11 -5.19 17.88
CA ALA A 356 15.54 -5.36 19.22
C ALA A 356 13.99 -5.45 19.19
N GLY A 357 13.37 -5.40 18.01
CA GLY A 357 11.92 -5.43 17.82
C GLY A 357 11.22 -4.11 18.12
N ASN A 358 11.94 -2.99 18.25
CA ASN A 358 11.28 -1.70 18.35
C ASN A 358 10.76 -1.26 16.97
N VAL A 359 9.62 -0.60 16.97
CA VAL A 359 9.03 0.03 15.79
C VAL A 359 9.54 1.46 15.68
N TRP A 360 10.17 1.78 14.57
CA TRP A 360 10.56 3.13 14.20
C TRP A 360 9.57 3.70 13.20
N LEU A 361 9.13 4.93 13.41
CA LEU A 361 8.09 5.60 12.66
C LEU A 361 8.60 6.96 12.16
N GLY A 362 8.45 7.20 10.87
CA GLY A 362 8.64 8.52 10.27
C GLY A 362 7.49 9.45 10.61
N VAL A 363 7.80 10.60 11.20
CA VAL A 363 6.84 11.65 11.58
C VAL A 363 7.07 12.83 10.64
N ASN A 364 6.54 12.69 9.44
CA ASN A 364 6.91 13.48 8.25
C ASN A 364 6.80 14.99 8.47
N SER A 365 5.62 15.48 8.85
CA SER A 365 5.38 16.93 8.96
C SER A 365 6.09 17.56 10.16
N GLN A 366 6.56 16.76 11.11
CA GLN A 366 7.36 17.20 12.26
C GLN A 366 8.87 17.16 11.98
N GLY A 367 9.30 16.51 10.87
CA GLY A 367 10.70 16.26 10.58
C GLY A 367 11.37 15.42 11.67
N ALA A 368 10.72 14.36 12.12
CA ALA A 368 11.15 13.60 13.29
C ALA A 368 11.07 12.08 13.04
N LEU A 369 11.85 11.35 13.84
CA LEU A 369 11.77 9.90 14.00
C LEU A 369 11.25 9.58 15.38
N LEU A 370 10.33 8.64 15.47
CA LEU A 370 9.78 8.13 16.73
C LEU A 370 10.16 6.66 16.89
N ARG A 371 10.50 6.24 18.11
CA ARG A 371 10.69 4.84 18.47
C ARG A 371 9.63 4.40 19.47
N PHE A 372 8.91 3.37 19.13
CA PHE A 372 7.94 2.68 19.98
C PHE A 372 8.49 1.31 20.39
N SER A 373 8.30 0.94 21.66
CA SER A 373 8.65 -0.39 22.16
C SER A 373 7.42 -1.27 22.29
N PRO A 374 7.27 -2.32 21.45
CA PRO A 374 6.20 -3.30 21.59
C PRO A 374 6.21 -3.99 22.97
N LYS A 375 7.38 -4.24 23.53
CA LYS A 375 7.52 -4.86 24.85
C LYS A 375 7.01 -3.98 25.98
N LEU A 376 7.25 -2.66 25.91
CA LEU A 376 6.85 -1.70 26.94
C LEU A 376 5.50 -1.05 26.63
N GLN A 377 4.94 -1.29 25.46
CA GLN A 377 3.68 -0.70 24.96
C GLN A 377 3.66 0.83 25.06
N ARG A 378 4.79 1.46 24.72
CA ARG A 378 4.92 2.93 24.77
C ARG A 378 5.99 3.47 23.85
N ILE A 379 5.89 4.76 23.54
CA ILE A 379 6.93 5.54 22.88
C ILE A 379 8.13 5.65 23.83
N THR A 380 9.32 5.33 23.33
CA THR A 380 10.57 5.33 24.08
C THR A 380 11.57 6.39 23.63
N GLY A 381 11.27 7.09 22.54
CA GLY A 381 12.08 8.21 22.06
C GLY A 381 11.44 8.89 20.87
N MET A 382 11.78 10.16 20.72
CA MET A 382 11.43 10.97 19.57
C MET A 382 12.53 11.99 19.32
N TRP A 383 13.06 12.02 18.09
CA TRP A 383 14.18 12.88 17.69
C TRP A 383 13.73 13.72 16.52
N ALA A 384 13.87 15.03 16.64
CA ALA A 384 13.51 15.99 15.60
C ALA A 384 14.73 16.63 14.99
N MET A 385 14.70 16.86 13.69
CA MET A 385 15.69 17.69 13.02
C MET A 385 15.50 19.14 13.42
N THR A 386 16.61 19.78 13.81
CA THR A 386 16.62 21.17 14.31
C THR A 386 16.69 22.18 13.17
N GLU A 387 17.20 21.80 12.01
CA GLU A 387 17.42 22.71 10.88
C GLU A 387 16.31 22.60 9.81
N GLY A 388 15.75 23.73 9.47
CA GLY A 388 14.87 23.91 8.31
C GLY A 388 13.50 23.22 8.43
N ASN A 389 12.75 23.29 7.34
CA ASN A 389 11.47 22.57 7.16
C ASN A 389 11.70 21.16 6.61
N LEU A 390 12.64 20.42 7.19
CA LEU A 390 12.91 19.04 6.76
C LEU A 390 11.76 18.13 7.19
N SER A 391 11.36 17.24 6.30
CA SER A 391 10.44 16.14 6.59
C SER A 391 11.21 14.83 6.83
N CYS A 392 10.61 13.85 7.45
CA CYS A 392 11.21 12.55 7.73
C CYS A 392 10.12 11.49 7.67
N GLY A 393 9.65 11.18 6.47
CA GLY A 393 8.49 10.30 6.27
C GLY A 393 8.85 8.86 5.97
N PHE A 394 9.93 8.63 5.23
CA PHE A 394 10.35 7.30 4.78
C PHE A 394 11.61 6.88 5.54
N VAL A 395 11.57 5.71 6.15
CA VAL A 395 12.56 5.27 7.14
C VAL A 395 13.18 3.94 6.76
N THR A 396 14.49 3.82 6.98
CA THR A 396 15.21 2.55 6.96
C THR A 396 16.25 2.51 8.08
N ILE A 397 16.85 1.34 8.38
CA ILE A 397 17.79 1.17 9.49
C ILE A 397 19.07 0.49 8.99
N GLU A 398 20.22 1.09 9.24
CA GLU A 398 21.51 0.51 8.91
C GLU A 398 21.87 -0.65 9.85
N SER A 399 22.83 -1.47 9.45
CA SER A 399 23.24 -2.67 10.18
C SER A 399 23.71 -2.40 11.62
N THR A 400 24.19 -1.19 11.91
CA THR A 400 24.60 -0.73 13.24
C THR A 400 23.43 -0.29 14.13
N GLY A 401 22.22 -0.19 13.55
CA GLY A 401 20.98 0.15 14.27
C GLY A 401 20.59 1.63 14.17
N ASN A 402 21.38 2.50 13.54
CA ASN A 402 21.01 3.89 13.35
C ASN A 402 19.99 4.04 12.22
N PRO A 403 18.89 4.75 12.45
CA PRO A 403 17.89 4.97 11.41
C PRO A 403 18.29 6.08 10.44
N TRP A 404 17.84 5.91 9.20
CA TRP A 404 17.91 6.88 8.13
C TRP A 404 16.52 7.27 7.69
N CYS A 405 16.33 8.51 7.29
CA CYS A 405 15.09 8.93 6.66
C CYS A 405 15.32 9.80 5.44
N SER A 406 14.40 9.72 4.47
CA SER A 406 14.38 10.67 3.38
C SER A 406 13.49 11.86 3.72
N THR A 407 13.91 13.01 3.23
CA THR A 407 13.10 14.21 3.29
C THR A 407 12.25 14.27 2.02
N GLY A 408 10.97 13.95 2.13
CA GLY A 408 10.02 14.16 1.05
C GLY A 408 9.87 15.65 0.70
N GLY A 409 9.19 15.95 -0.40
CA GLY A 409 8.85 17.33 -0.75
C GLY A 409 9.92 18.12 -1.48
N GLY A 410 10.80 17.47 -2.23
CA GLY A 410 11.67 18.12 -3.22
C GLY A 410 13.00 18.64 -2.71
N ARG A 411 13.48 18.16 -1.57
CA ARG A 411 14.79 18.59 -1.02
C ARG A 411 15.95 17.64 -1.30
N ASN A 412 15.74 16.51 -1.95
CA ASN A 412 16.81 15.57 -2.35
C ASN A 412 17.81 15.27 -1.24
N THR A 413 17.31 15.10 -0.01
CA THR A 413 18.11 14.94 1.20
C THR A 413 17.75 13.65 1.89
N ILE A 414 18.76 12.92 2.35
CA ILE A 414 18.63 11.82 3.31
C ILE A 414 19.33 12.22 4.61
N SER A 415 18.79 11.77 5.73
CA SER A 415 19.32 12.12 7.04
C SER A 415 19.50 10.89 7.89
N ARG A 416 20.67 10.79 8.55
CA ARG A 416 21.03 9.74 9.49
C ARG A 416 20.91 10.24 10.91
N LEU A 417 20.20 9.52 11.75
CA LEU A 417 20.19 9.76 13.20
C LEU A 417 21.28 8.91 13.87
N ASP A 418 22.21 9.54 14.54
CA ASP A 418 23.16 8.85 15.41
C ASP A 418 22.54 8.68 16.79
N LEU A 419 22.25 7.43 17.16
CA LEU A 419 21.59 7.11 18.43
C LEU A 419 22.48 7.35 19.65
N SER A 420 23.81 7.39 19.49
CA SER A 420 24.74 7.65 20.59
C SER A 420 24.75 9.12 21.01
N THR A 421 24.52 10.01 20.07
CA THR A 421 24.53 11.47 20.27
C THR A 421 23.14 12.09 20.22
N GLY A 422 22.17 11.41 19.60
CA GLY A 422 20.84 11.94 19.33
C GLY A 422 20.81 12.99 18.21
N GLN A 423 21.89 13.13 17.42
CA GLN A 423 22.04 14.15 16.40
C GLN A 423 21.79 13.60 15.00
N PHE A 424 21.17 14.43 14.13
CA PHE A 424 21.03 14.13 12.72
C PHE A 424 22.22 14.67 11.90
N THR A 425 22.66 13.87 10.94
CA THR A 425 23.55 14.29 9.86
C THR A 425 22.80 14.16 8.54
N SER A 426 22.72 15.25 7.79
CA SER A 426 21.99 15.32 6.53
C SER A 426 22.94 15.36 5.33
N TYR A 427 22.57 14.63 4.27
CA TYR A 427 23.30 14.55 3.01
C TYR A 427 22.34 14.94 1.89
N THR A 428 22.70 15.99 1.17
CA THR A 428 21.86 16.54 0.11
C THR A 428 22.55 16.33 -1.25
N MET A 429 21.82 15.78 -2.21
CA MET A 429 22.28 15.70 -3.59
C MET A 429 22.45 17.10 -4.16
N SER A 430 23.55 17.33 -4.91
CA SER A 430 23.79 18.64 -5.49
C SER A 430 22.76 18.98 -6.58
N LYS A 431 22.54 20.28 -6.79
CA LYS A 431 21.66 20.75 -7.86
C LYS A 431 22.17 20.40 -9.25
N GLU A 432 23.49 20.35 -9.41
CA GLU A 432 24.15 19.97 -10.65
C GLU A 432 23.88 18.51 -11.01
N GLN A 433 23.71 17.64 -10.00
CA GLN A 433 23.31 16.25 -10.22
C GLN A 433 21.85 16.19 -10.62
N ASN A 434 20.94 16.55 -9.74
CA ASN A 434 19.52 16.55 -10.06
C ASN A 434 18.71 17.45 -9.09
N GLU A 435 18.44 18.68 -9.50
CA GLU A 435 17.62 19.62 -8.71
C GLU A 435 16.19 19.11 -8.46
N LEU A 436 15.69 18.26 -9.35
CA LEU A 436 14.30 17.81 -9.37
C LEU A 436 14.11 16.37 -8.91
N ALA A 437 15.13 15.72 -8.36
CA ALA A 437 15.08 14.31 -7.98
C ALA A 437 13.83 13.96 -7.16
N GLY A 438 13.49 14.79 -6.18
CA GLY A 438 12.27 14.60 -5.40
C GLY A 438 12.25 13.25 -4.71
N PHE A 439 13.22 13.01 -3.82
CA PHE A 439 13.34 11.75 -3.09
C PHE A 439 12.02 11.38 -2.42
N TYR A 440 11.60 10.14 -2.63
CA TYR A 440 10.35 9.60 -2.08
C TYR A 440 10.67 8.36 -1.23
N GLY A 441 10.39 7.15 -1.68
CA GLY A 441 10.72 5.94 -0.93
C GLY A 441 12.21 5.73 -0.70
N VAL A 442 12.57 5.00 0.36
CA VAL A 442 13.95 4.61 0.66
C VAL A 442 14.09 3.10 0.80
N GLY A 443 15.25 2.58 0.42
CA GLY A 443 15.69 1.21 0.67
C GLY A 443 17.12 1.20 1.18
N ILE A 444 17.56 0.09 1.74
CA ILE A 444 18.93 -0.11 2.20
C ILE A 444 19.40 -1.51 1.82
N ASP A 445 20.63 -1.64 1.36
CA ASP A 445 21.23 -2.93 1.07
C ASP A 445 22.12 -3.45 2.21
N SER A 446 22.64 -4.66 2.04
CA SER A 446 23.50 -5.32 3.02
C SER A 446 24.82 -4.58 3.29
N GLN A 447 25.23 -3.68 2.38
CA GLN A 447 26.40 -2.83 2.51
C GLN A 447 26.12 -1.47 3.18
N ASN A 448 24.89 -1.25 3.63
CA ASN A 448 24.35 0.01 4.17
C ASN A 448 24.31 1.16 3.14
N ARG A 449 24.27 0.86 1.85
CA ARG A 449 24.04 1.90 0.84
C ARG A 449 22.54 2.22 0.82
N ILE A 450 22.22 3.52 0.79
CA ILE A 450 20.84 4.00 0.85
C ILE A 450 20.36 4.25 -0.58
N TYR A 451 19.24 3.66 -0.94
CA TYR A 451 18.55 3.93 -2.20
C TYR A 451 17.41 4.89 -1.98
N SER A 452 17.27 5.89 -2.85
CA SER A 452 16.12 6.79 -2.89
C SER A 452 15.47 6.71 -4.26
N MET A 453 14.16 6.50 -4.29
CA MET A 453 13.35 6.57 -5.49
C MET A 453 13.07 8.05 -5.79
N GLU A 454 13.53 8.52 -6.95
CA GLU A 454 13.36 9.90 -7.40
C GLU A 454 12.04 10.06 -8.14
N PHE A 455 10.95 10.15 -7.39
CA PHE A 455 9.60 10.19 -7.95
C PHE A 455 9.42 11.30 -9.00
N SER A 456 10.02 12.46 -8.76
CA SER A 456 9.95 13.60 -9.69
C SER A 456 11.11 13.64 -10.68
N GLY A 457 12.26 13.10 -10.33
CA GLY A 457 13.47 13.06 -11.17
C GLY A 457 13.49 11.88 -12.15
N GLY A 458 12.67 10.86 -11.88
CA GLY A 458 12.55 9.69 -12.74
C GLY A 458 13.68 8.67 -12.60
N ASN A 459 14.62 8.84 -11.67
CA ASN A 459 15.80 7.98 -11.49
C ASN A 459 15.73 7.19 -10.17
N ILE A 460 16.71 6.32 -9.98
CA ILE A 460 17.07 5.73 -8.67
C ILE A 460 18.39 6.35 -8.24
N SER A 461 18.45 6.92 -7.05
CA SER A 461 19.72 7.37 -6.42
C SER A 461 20.23 6.34 -5.44
N ARG A 462 21.53 6.08 -5.47
CA ARG A 462 22.26 5.31 -4.44
C ARG A 462 23.23 6.24 -3.72
N PHE A 463 23.08 6.36 -2.42
CA PHE A 463 24.02 7.03 -1.55
C PHE A 463 24.95 6.03 -0.87
N ASP A 464 26.24 6.24 -0.94
CA ASP A 464 27.24 5.45 -0.24
C ASP A 464 27.74 6.20 1.01
N PRO A 465 27.38 5.76 2.22
CA PRO A 465 27.82 6.43 3.46
C PRO A 465 29.33 6.45 3.67
N LYS A 466 30.08 5.53 3.06
CA LYS A 466 31.55 5.46 3.18
C LYS A 466 32.24 6.57 2.38
N THR A 467 31.66 6.95 1.26
CA THR A 467 32.24 7.98 0.37
C THR A 467 31.53 9.31 0.44
N GLY A 468 30.30 9.33 0.96
CA GLY A 468 29.42 10.50 1.00
C GLY A 468 28.88 10.91 -0.38
N LYS A 469 28.88 10.00 -1.35
CA LYS A 469 28.51 10.31 -2.74
C LYS A 469 27.19 9.70 -3.14
N PHE A 470 26.43 10.45 -3.97
CA PHE A 470 25.27 9.97 -4.68
C PHE A 470 25.67 9.48 -6.09
N THR A 471 25.05 8.40 -6.54
CA THR A 471 25.10 7.88 -7.91
C THR A 471 23.69 7.67 -8.39
N GLU A 472 23.36 8.13 -9.60
CA GLU A 472 22.03 8.00 -10.20
C GLU A 472 22.02 6.90 -11.26
N PHE A 473 20.89 6.18 -11.35
CA PHE A 473 20.62 5.14 -12.34
C PHE A 473 19.28 5.45 -13.01
N LYS A 474 19.29 5.49 -14.34
CA LYS A 474 18.11 5.83 -15.14
C LYS A 474 17.35 4.56 -15.54
N PRO A 475 16.05 4.48 -15.27
CA PRO A 475 15.20 3.46 -15.86
C PRO A 475 15.23 3.51 -17.39
N PRO A 476 15.08 2.38 -18.08
CA PRO A 476 14.92 2.34 -19.55
C PRO A 476 13.75 3.17 -20.04
N THR A 477 12.62 3.15 -19.32
CA THR A 477 11.46 3.99 -19.62
C THR A 477 11.65 5.40 -19.06
N PRO A 478 11.66 6.45 -19.91
CA PRO A 478 11.77 7.83 -19.45
C PRO A 478 10.60 8.24 -18.56
N ASN A 479 10.87 9.08 -17.56
CA ASN A 479 9.86 9.62 -16.66
C ASN A 479 9.00 8.56 -15.95
N ALA A 480 9.58 7.39 -15.69
CA ALA A 480 8.89 6.24 -15.12
C ALA A 480 8.25 6.53 -13.75
N GLY A 481 8.79 7.48 -13.00
CA GLY A 481 8.30 7.88 -11.68
C GLY A 481 8.49 6.80 -10.62
N PRO A 482 9.73 6.35 -10.36
CA PRO A 482 10.01 5.41 -9.26
C PRO A 482 9.49 5.97 -7.94
N ARG A 483 8.61 5.21 -7.25
CA ARG A 483 7.91 5.79 -6.10
C ARG A 483 8.29 5.16 -4.77
N ARG A 484 7.97 3.89 -4.56
CA ARG A 484 8.35 3.14 -3.35
C ARG A 484 8.73 1.71 -3.70
N GLY A 485 9.55 1.11 -2.86
CA GLY A 485 10.03 -0.24 -3.10
C GLY A 485 10.66 -0.88 -1.88
N SER A 486 11.19 -2.08 -2.07
CA SER A 486 11.92 -2.83 -1.07
C SER A 486 13.15 -3.52 -1.67
N VAL A 487 14.14 -3.77 -0.84
CA VAL A 487 15.36 -4.48 -1.22
C VAL A 487 15.21 -5.94 -0.82
N ASP A 488 15.55 -6.85 -1.74
CA ASP A 488 15.51 -8.29 -1.49
C ASP A 488 16.81 -8.82 -0.86
N SER A 489 16.82 -10.09 -0.50
CA SER A 489 17.99 -10.76 0.09
C SER A 489 19.22 -10.88 -0.82
N GLN A 490 19.08 -10.53 -2.10
CA GLN A 490 20.17 -10.44 -3.07
C GLN A 490 20.60 -8.98 -3.32
N ASP A 491 20.19 -8.05 -2.45
CA ASP A 491 20.44 -6.61 -2.56
C ASP A 491 19.78 -5.92 -3.78
N ARG A 492 18.87 -6.59 -4.50
CA ARG A 492 18.16 -5.99 -5.62
C ARG A 492 17.03 -5.10 -5.09
N LEU A 493 16.92 -3.88 -5.61
CA LEU A 493 15.83 -2.97 -5.30
C LEU A 493 14.67 -3.19 -6.27
N TRP A 494 13.52 -3.59 -5.76
CA TRP A 494 12.25 -3.69 -6.47
C TRP A 494 11.38 -2.46 -6.17
N PHE A 495 10.78 -1.85 -7.18
CA PHE A 495 10.03 -0.60 -7.02
C PHE A 495 8.91 -0.45 -8.03
N GLY A 496 7.89 0.33 -7.65
CA GLY A 496 6.82 0.72 -8.57
C GLY A 496 7.24 1.91 -9.41
N GLU A 497 7.04 1.82 -10.73
CA GLU A 497 7.18 2.92 -11.69
C GLU A 497 5.82 3.52 -11.98
N PHE A 498 5.43 4.44 -11.12
CA PHE A 498 4.07 4.94 -10.98
C PHE A 498 3.48 5.53 -12.27
N PHE A 499 4.27 6.32 -13.00
CA PHE A 499 3.80 6.95 -14.24
C PHE A 499 3.94 6.06 -15.47
N ALA A 500 4.83 5.07 -15.41
CA ALA A 500 5.03 4.13 -16.51
C ALA A 500 4.12 2.90 -16.44
N GLY A 501 3.43 2.67 -15.31
CA GLY A 501 2.60 1.49 -15.11
C GLY A 501 3.40 0.19 -15.11
N GLN A 502 4.60 0.19 -14.47
CA GLN A 502 5.55 -0.90 -14.52
C GLN A 502 6.10 -1.27 -13.15
N LEU A 503 6.49 -2.52 -13.00
CA LEU A 503 7.38 -2.97 -11.93
C LEU A 503 8.82 -2.81 -12.41
N GLY A 504 9.65 -2.08 -11.65
CA GLY A 504 11.08 -1.95 -11.88
C GLY A 504 11.89 -2.81 -10.91
N MET A 505 13.08 -3.25 -11.35
CA MET A 505 14.08 -3.91 -10.51
C MET A 505 15.47 -3.41 -10.86
N PHE A 506 16.17 -2.82 -9.89
CA PHE A 506 17.57 -2.44 -10.02
C PHE A 506 18.47 -3.53 -9.40
N ASP A 507 19.44 -4.02 -10.17
CA ASP A 507 20.46 -4.97 -9.71
C ASP A 507 21.76 -4.22 -9.44
N PRO A 508 22.22 -4.09 -8.18
CA PRO A 508 23.44 -3.36 -7.85
C PRO A 508 24.73 -4.08 -8.30
N GLY A 509 24.67 -5.36 -8.62
CA GLY A 509 25.82 -6.14 -9.12
C GLY A 509 26.14 -5.83 -10.58
N THR A 510 25.10 -5.58 -11.38
CA THR A 510 25.22 -5.25 -12.81
C THR A 510 24.96 -3.77 -13.10
N GLU A 511 24.42 -3.04 -12.14
CA GLU A 511 23.96 -1.64 -12.23
C GLU A 511 22.92 -1.45 -13.35
N LYS A 512 22.09 -2.46 -13.60
CA LYS A 512 21.03 -2.44 -14.62
C LYS A 512 19.65 -2.42 -13.98
N ILE A 513 18.71 -1.77 -14.68
CA ILE A 513 17.29 -1.77 -14.35
C ILE A 513 16.56 -2.64 -15.38
N ARG A 514 15.64 -3.46 -14.90
CA ARG A 514 14.69 -4.25 -15.69
C ARG A 514 13.28 -3.81 -15.34
N GLU A 515 12.38 -3.88 -16.31
CA GLU A 515 11.02 -3.37 -16.20
C GLU A 515 10.02 -4.41 -16.72
N TRP A 516 8.84 -4.49 -16.08
CA TRP A 516 7.71 -5.33 -16.49
C TRP A 516 6.41 -4.54 -16.40
N LYS A 517 5.68 -4.45 -17.52
CA LYS A 517 4.38 -3.76 -17.57
C LYS A 517 3.35 -4.47 -16.71
N LEU A 518 2.56 -3.70 -15.96
CA LEU A 518 1.40 -4.22 -15.27
C LEU A 518 0.33 -4.72 -16.26
N PRO A 519 -0.52 -5.67 -15.83
CA PRO A 519 -1.63 -6.14 -16.65
C PRO A 519 -2.68 -5.06 -16.98
N ASP A 520 -2.92 -4.12 -16.05
CA ASP A 520 -3.79 -2.96 -16.30
C ASP A 520 -3.03 -1.89 -17.09
N PRO A 521 -3.52 -1.46 -18.26
CA PRO A 521 -2.85 -0.44 -19.07
C PRO A 521 -2.76 0.94 -18.42
N TYR A 522 -3.64 1.23 -17.46
CA TYR A 522 -3.62 2.47 -16.68
C TYR A 522 -3.20 2.23 -15.23
N GLY A 523 -2.60 1.10 -14.95
CA GLY A 523 -2.07 0.77 -13.64
C GLY A 523 -1.03 1.77 -13.17
N ALA A 524 -1.09 2.13 -11.89
CA ALA A 524 -0.16 3.07 -11.24
C ALA A 524 0.49 2.42 -10.03
N PRO A 525 1.54 1.61 -10.22
CA PRO A 525 2.16 0.87 -9.12
C PRO A 525 2.82 1.83 -8.14
N TYR A 526 2.30 1.85 -6.92
CA TYR A 526 2.82 2.73 -5.87
C TYR A 526 4.01 2.13 -5.14
N LEU A 527 3.97 0.83 -4.88
CA LEU A 527 4.98 0.09 -4.12
C LEU A 527 5.18 -1.32 -4.67
N ALA A 528 6.42 -1.79 -4.59
CA ALA A 528 6.77 -3.20 -4.72
C ALA A 528 7.26 -3.73 -3.36
N ALA A 529 6.60 -4.77 -2.83
CA ALA A 529 6.94 -5.42 -1.57
C ALA A 529 7.47 -6.84 -1.82
N VAL A 530 8.72 -7.07 -1.50
CA VAL A 530 9.39 -8.35 -1.72
C VAL A 530 8.97 -9.38 -0.69
N ASP A 531 8.58 -10.56 -1.15
CA ASP A 531 8.39 -11.78 -0.39
C ASP A 531 9.51 -12.77 -0.75
N ASP A 532 10.66 -12.58 -0.11
CA ASP A 532 11.87 -13.40 -0.33
C ASP A 532 11.62 -14.88 -0.07
N LYS A 533 10.84 -15.17 0.97
CA LYS A 533 10.54 -16.55 1.39
C LYS A 533 9.85 -17.35 0.28
N ASN A 534 8.94 -16.72 -0.45
CA ASN A 534 8.17 -17.37 -1.50
C ASN A 534 8.67 -17.04 -2.91
N GLY A 535 9.72 -16.21 -3.06
CA GLY A 535 10.28 -15.80 -4.35
C GLY A 535 9.29 -14.96 -5.17
N LYS A 536 8.58 -14.06 -4.53
CA LYS A 536 7.51 -13.24 -5.11
C LYS A 536 7.72 -11.75 -4.82
N VAL A 537 7.03 -10.92 -5.59
CA VAL A 537 6.92 -9.49 -5.33
C VAL A 537 5.45 -9.09 -5.42
N TRP A 538 4.90 -8.57 -4.34
CA TRP A 538 3.59 -7.93 -4.36
C TRP A 538 3.72 -6.52 -4.92
N VAL A 539 2.83 -6.17 -5.84
CA VAL A 539 2.79 -4.83 -6.47
C VAL A 539 1.42 -4.22 -6.23
N SER A 540 1.40 -3.08 -5.53
CA SER A 540 0.16 -2.34 -5.32
C SER A 540 -0.20 -1.53 -6.55
N ASP A 541 -1.49 -1.40 -6.83
CA ASP A 541 -2.01 -0.48 -7.83
C ASP A 541 -2.80 0.64 -7.14
N PHE A 542 -2.54 1.87 -7.53
CA PHE A 542 -3.17 3.04 -6.94
C PHE A 542 -4.37 3.54 -7.77
N SER A 543 -4.45 3.14 -9.03
CA SER A 543 -5.47 3.56 -9.98
C SER A 543 -6.64 2.59 -10.11
N SER A 544 -6.49 1.36 -9.60
CA SER A 544 -7.50 0.31 -9.71
C SER A 544 -7.71 -0.43 -8.39
N ASP A 545 -8.67 -1.36 -8.36
CA ASP A 545 -8.89 -2.25 -7.22
C ASP A 545 -8.18 -3.60 -7.40
N PHE A 546 -7.08 -3.60 -8.17
CA PHE A 546 -6.25 -4.78 -8.32
C PHE A 546 -4.98 -4.71 -7.47
N ILE A 547 -4.47 -5.87 -7.11
CA ILE A 547 -3.14 -6.08 -6.58
C ILE A 547 -2.48 -7.21 -7.37
N TYR A 548 -1.20 -7.10 -7.61
CA TYR A 548 -0.49 -8.08 -8.43
C TYR A 548 0.55 -8.84 -7.61
N LEU A 549 0.69 -10.12 -7.91
CA LEU A 549 1.76 -10.97 -7.39
C LEU A 549 2.66 -11.39 -8.55
N PHE A 550 3.87 -10.84 -8.57
CA PHE A 550 4.88 -11.18 -9.57
C PHE A 550 5.73 -12.34 -9.09
N ASP A 551 5.84 -13.38 -9.92
CA ASP A 551 6.71 -14.51 -9.69
C ASP A 551 8.09 -14.21 -10.26
N ILE A 552 9.11 -14.09 -9.40
CA ILE A 552 10.49 -13.72 -9.80
C ILE A 552 11.09 -14.73 -10.76
N LYS A 553 10.73 -16.01 -10.62
CA LYS A 553 11.31 -17.10 -11.46
C LYS A 553 10.70 -17.17 -12.85
N THR A 554 9.38 -17.00 -12.94
CA THR A 554 8.65 -17.12 -14.23
C THR A 554 8.44 -15.79 -14.91
N GLU A 555 8.65 -14.68 -14.20
CA GLU A 555 8.44 -13.31 -14.64
C GLU A 555 6.99 -13.05 -15.09
N LYS A 556 6.02 -13.62 -14.36
CA LYS A 556 4.59 -13.48 -14.66
C LYS A 556 3.84 -12.88 -13.49
N PHE A 557 2.88 -12.05 -13.82
CA PHE A 557 1.91 -11.53 -12.86
C PHE A 557 0.72 -12.48 -12.69
N THR A 558 0.26 -12.58 -11.45
CA THR A 558 -1.10 -13.00 -11.12
C THR A 558 -1.84 -11.77 -10.61
N THR A 559 -3.02 -11.50 -11.17
CA THR A 559 -3.87 -10.38 -10.78
C THR A 559 -4.89 -10.85 -9.77
N TYR A 560 -5.07 -10.12 -8.70
CA TYR A 560 -6.11 -10.34 -7.70
C TYR A 560 -7.01 -9.11 -7.57
N LEU A 561 -8.32 -9.33 -7.42
CA LEU A 561 -9.25 -8.29 -7.04
C LEU A 561 -9.16 -8.06 -5.52
N LEU A 562 -9.07 -6.80 -5.11
CA LEU A 562 -9.14 -6.45 -3.69
C LEU A 562 -10.56 -6.71 -3.14
N PRO A 563 -10.69 -7.07 -1.86
CA PRO A 563 -12.01 -7.37 -1.27
C PRO A 563 -12.89 -6.15 -1.15
N GLU A 564 -12.29 -4.98 -1.02
CA GLU A 564 -12.96 -3.69 -0.88
C GLU A 564 -12.65 -2.78 -2.07
N LYS A 565 -13.54 -1.83 -2.32
CA LYS A 565 -13.42 -0.86 -3.40
C LYS A 565 -12.60 0.36 -2.98
N ASN A 566 -11.82 0.93 -3.92
CA ASN A 566 -11.05 2.16 -3.72
C ASN A 566 -10.07 2.11 -2.54
N VAL A 567 -9.40 0.98 -2.32
CA VAL A 567 -8.48 0.78 -1.16
C VAL A 567 -7.30 1.75 -1.18
N ARG A 568 -6.77 2.11 -2.34
CA ARG A 568 -5.61 3.01 -2.54
C ARG A 568 -4.42 2.67 -1.66
N ILE A 569 -3.76 1.58 -1.98
CA ILE A 569 -2.61 1.09 -1.20
C ILE A 569 -1.42 2.03 -1.37
N ARG A 570 -1.05 2.77 -0.31
CA ARG A 570 0.15 3.64 -0.30
C ARG A 570 1.40 2.93 0.19
N PHE A 571 1.22 1.96 1.06
CA PHE A 571 2.28 1.06 1.50
C PHE A 571 1.70 -0.31 1.81
N MET A 572 2.52 -1.32 1.72
CA MET A 572 2.21 -2.68 2.14
C MET A 572 3.49 -3.39 2.55
N MET A 573 3.36 -4.43 3.33
CA MET A 573 4.51 -5.24 3.73
C MET A 573 4.22 -6.71 3.50
N ALA A 574 5.09 -7.36 2.75
CA ALA A 574 5.07 -8.82 2.62
C ALA A 574 5.49 -9.48 3.94
N ASP A 575 4.78 -10.52 4.34
CA ASP A 575 5.11 -11.31 5.53
C ASP A 575 6.11 -12.41 5.16
N ASN A 576 7.38 -12.09 5.26
CA ASN A 576 8.48 -13.02 4.97
C ASN A 576 8.58 -14.21 5.96
N THR A 577 7.68 -14.30 6.94
CA THR A 577 7.57 -15.47 7.82
C THR A 577 6.47 -16.43 7.39
N ALA A 578 5.53 -15.99 6.53
CA ALA A 578 4.35 -16.73 6.12
C ALA A 578 4.56 -17.58 4.85
N THR A 579 3.84 -18.67 4.77
CA THR A 579 3.54 -19.47 3.57
C THR A 579 2.11 -19.96 3.71
N PRO A 580 1.22 -19.70 2.74
CA PRO A 580 1.46 -19.14 1.41
C PRO A 580 1.89 -17.65 1.43
N SER A 581 2.25 -17.13 0.24
CA SER A 581 2.63 -15.72 0.09
C SER A 581 1.58 -14.80 0.67
N THR A 582 2.00 -13.96 1.58
CA THR A 582 1.10 -13.12 2.40
C THR A 582 1.57 -11.68 2.37
N VAL A 583 0.62 -10.75 2.24
CA VAL A 583 0.89 -9.31 2.33
C VAL A 583 -0.13 -8.62 3.24
N TRP A 584 0.35 -7.63 3.96
CA TRP A 584 -0.47 -6.78 4.81
C TRP A 584 -0.57 -5.40 4.18
N ILE A 585 -1.79 -4.93 3.97
CA ILE A 585 -2.09 -3.65 3.33
C ILE A 585 -2.95 -2.76 4.24
N PRO A 586 -2.74 -1.44 4.22
CA PRO A 586 -3.65 -0.48 4.84
C PRO A 586 -4.73 -0.12 3.83
N ASN A 587 -5.98 -0.02 4.25
CA ASN A 587 -6.99 0.66 3.48
C ASN A 587 -6.89 2.17 3.74
N PHE A 588 -6.37 2.92 2.77
CA PHE A 588 -6.17 4.37 2.90
C PHE A 588 -7.51 5.15 2.85
N THR A 589 -8.57 4.54 2.36
CA THR A 589 -9.88 5.17 2.32
C THR A 589 -10.77 4.68 3.48
N PRO A 590 -11.72 5.52 3.96
CA PRO A 590 -12.69 5.04 4.95
C PRO A 590 -13.45 3.79 4.45
N PRO A 591 -13.70 2.80 5.33
CA PRO A 591 -13.72 2.86 6.80
C PRO A 591 -12.41 2.53 7.51
N GLY A 592 -11.26 2.61 6.99
CA GLY A 592 -9.99 2.31 7.62
C GLY A 592 -9.91 0.86 8.13
N GLN A 593 -9.12 0.05 7.45
CA GLN A 593 -8.94 -1.37 7.78
C GLN A 593 -7.49 -1.75 7.53
N VAL A 594 -7.00 -2.68 8.32
CA VAL A 594 -5.79 -3.43 7.99
C VAL A 594 -6.22 -4.73 7.33
N ILE A 595 -5.74 -5.01 6.14
CA ILE A 595 -6.14 -6.18 5.36
C ILE A 595 -4.95 -7.10 5.17
N ARG A 596 -5.13 -8.37 5.49
CA ARG A 596 -4.18 -9.44 5.17
C ARG A 596 -4.67 -10.18 3.93
N LEU A 597 -3.82 -10.29 2.93
CA LEU A 597 -4.08 -11.10 1.73
C LEU A 597 -3.13 -12.31 1.72
N GLN A 598 -3.67 -13.48 1.41
CA GLN A 598 -2.92 -14.74 1.31
C GLN A 598 -3.23 -15.39 -0.04
N ALA A 599 -2.19 -15.56 -0.87
CA ALA A 599 -2.29 -16.18 -2.20
C ALA A 599 -1.89 -17.66 -2.11
N TRP A 600 -2.82 -18.57 -2.40
CA TRP A 600 -2.65 -20.03 -2.29
C TRP A 600 -2.16 -20.68 -3.58
#